data_0c14a4922c2ca84bb63944ba3fe93c90
#
_entry.id   0c14a4922c2ca84bb63944ba3fe93c90
#
_cell.length_a   1.000
_cell.length_b   1.000
_cell.length_c   1.000
_cell.angle_alpha   90.00
_cell.angle_beta   90.00
_cell.angle_gamma   90.00
#
_symmetry.space_group_name_H-M   'P 1'
#
loop_
_entity.id
_entity.type
_entity.pdbx_description
1 polymer ?
#
loop_
_entity_poly.entity_id
_entity_poly.type
_entity_poly.pdbx_seq_one_letter_code
_entity_poly.pdbx_strand_id
1 'polypeptide(L)'
;MRVSFHINNSYIGDIIGLSMKILLSLLICSQIAGTCIEPYQWPDRFDTQYDCLMFGYEESKNKMQEIGREEVNKHSIYVKFYCTPQEVI
;
A
#
# COMPACT_ATOMS: atom_id res chain seq x y z
N MET A 1 2.55 20.78 -1.81
CA MET A 1 2.06 20.49 -2.12
C MET A 1 1.09 20.58 -2.18
N ARG A 2 0.61 20.89 -2.25
CA ARG A 2 -0.27 21.00 -2.28
C ARG A 2 -1.11 20.48 -2.56
N VAL A 3 -1.58 20.36 -2.34
CA VAL A 3 -2.46 19.94 -2.56
C VAL A 3 -3.36 20.17 -2.94
N SER A 4 -3.52 20.55 -3.23
CA SER A 4 -4.41 20.62 -3.59
C SER A 4 -4.90 20.04 -4.29
N PHE A 5 -5.01 19.82 -4.49
CA PHE A 5 -5.69 19.28 -5.15
C PHE A 5 -6.41 18.67 -4.87
N HIS A 6 -6.61 18.67 -4.21
CA HIS A 6 -7.47 18.09 -3.83
C HIS A 6 -8.49 18.48 -3.65
N ILE A 7 -8.45 19.14 -3.61
CA ILE A 7 -9.48 19.48 -3.33
C ILE A 7 -10.51 19.34 -4.01
N ASN A 8 -10.42 19.31 -4.51
CA ASN A 8 -11.38 19.16 -5.03
C ASN A 8 -11.77 18.27 -5.61
N ASN A 9 -11.69 18.12 -5.61
CA ASN A 9 -12.24 17.30 -6.40
C ASN A 9 -12.63 16.05 -5.90
N SER A 10 -12.13 15.65 -5.08
CA SER A 10 -12.30 14.37 -4.53
C SER A 10 -13.65 14.15 -3.91
N TYR A 11 -14.26 15.14 -3.44
CA TYR A 11 -15.51 14.90 -2.75
C TYR A 11 -16.70 14.72 -3.67
N ILE A 12 -16.46 14.80 -4.92
CA ILE A 12 -17.54 14.57 -5.87
C ILE A 12 -18.07 13.16 -5.76
N GLY A 13 -17.18 12.21 -5.54
CA GLY A 13 -17.61 10.84 -5.35
C GLY A 13 -18.53 10.67 -4.16
N ASP A 14 -18.28 11.43 -3.13
CA ASP A 14 -19.12 11.35 -1.96
C ASP A 14 -20.54 11.79 -2.25
N ILE A 15 -20.66 12.78 -3.09
CA ILE A 15 -21.95 13.34 -3.39
C ILE A 15 -22.87 12.32 -4.01
N ILE A 16 -22.34 11.47 -4.85
CA ILE A 16 -23.18 10.48 -5.51
C ILE A 16 -23.34 9.22 -4.69
N GLY A 17 -22.80 9.21 -3.49
CA GLY A 17 -23.08 8.15 -2.57
C GLY A 17 -22.29 6.88 -2.76
N LEU A 18 -21.33 6.87 -3.65
CA LEU A 18 -20.48 5.71 -3.82
C LEU A 18 -19.42 5.72 -2.74
N SER A 19 -19.15 4.55 -2.21
CA SER A 19 -18.07 4.38 -1.24
C SER A 19 -16.82 3.95 -1.95
N MET A 20 -15.72 4.61 -1.63
CA MET A 20 -14.41 4.21 -2.12
C MET A 20 -13.62 3.67 -0.96
N LYS A 21 -13.12 2.48 -1.13
CA LYS A 21 -12.24 1.86 -0.15
C LYS A 21 -10.88 1.70 -0.77
N ILE A 22 -9.87 1.70 0.08
CA ILE A 22 -8.49 1.61 -0.39
C ILE A 22 -7.97 0.22 -0.10
N LEU A 23 -7.49 -0.43 -1.14
CA LEU A 23 -6.91 -1.76 -1.04
C LEU A 23 -5.41 -1.66 -0.87
N LEU A 24 -4.89 -2.36 0.11
CA LEU A 24 -3.45 -2.43 0.34
C LEU A 24 -2.90 -3.71 -0.22
N SER A 25 -1.89 -3.59 -1.08
CA SER A 25 -1.18 -4.74 -1.64
C SER A 25 0.29 -4.62 -1.30
N LEU A 26 0.86 -5.70 -0.78
CA LEU A 26 2.27 -5.72 -0.39
C LEU A 26 3.03 -6.69 -1.28
N LEU A 27 4.26 -6.30 -1.64
CA LEU A 27 5.12 -7.13 -2.46
C LEU A 27 6.49 -7.22 -1.82
N ILE A 28 7.03 -8.43 -1.82
CA ILE A 28 8.40 -8.65 -1.38
C ILE A 28 9.24 -8.89 -2.62
N CYS A 29 10.29 -8.10 -2.77
CA CYS A 29 11.10 -8.10 -3.98
C CYS A 29 12.56 -8.33 -3.66
N SER A 30 13.29 -8.82 -4.63
CA SER A 30 14.75 -8.97 -4.53
C SER A 30 15.40 -8.23 -5.68
N GLN A 31 16.30 -7.30 -5.37
CA GLN A 31 17.01 -6.58 -6.41
C GLN A 31 17.97 -7.50 -7.15
N ILE A 32 18.53 -8.46 -6.44
CA ILE A 32 19.46 -9.40 -7.06
C ILE A 32 18.75 -10.30 -8.06
N ALA A 33 17.61 -10.85 -7.65
CA ALA A 33 16.82 -11.71 -8.54
C ALA A 33 16.10 -10.92 -9.60
N GLY A 34 15.84 -9.64 -9.33
CA GLY A 34 15.12 -8.81 -10.27
C GLY A 34 13.65 -9.12 -10.35
N THR A 35 13.09 -9.75 -9.32
CA THR A 35 11.70 -10.14 -9.33
C THR A 35 11.06 -9.89 -7.98
N CYS A 36 9.74 -9.93 -7.98
CA CYS A 36 8.94 -9.83 -6.77
C CYS A 36 8.04 -11.05 -6.68
N ILE A 37 7.74 -11.46 -5.46
CA ILE A 37 6.77 -12.53 -5.31
C ILE A 37 5.38 -11.96 -5.52
N GLU A 38 4.43 -12.85 -5.64
CA GLU A 38 3.05 -12.48 -5.90
C GLU A 38 2.53 -11.52 -4.83
N PRO A 39 1.80 -10.47 -5.22
CA PRO A 39 1.32 -9.50 -4.24
C PRO A 39 0.38 -10.13 -3.22
N TYR A 40 0.56 -9.72 -1.97
CA TYR A 40 -0.36 -10.11 -0.92
C TYR A 40 -1.36 -8.98 -0.71
N GLN A 41 -2.63 -9.28 -0.85
CA GLN A 41 -3.67 -8.29 -0.65
C GLN A 41 -4.13 -8.34 0.80
N TRP A 42 -4.06 -7.20 1.46
CA TRP A 42 -4.50 -7.12 2.83
C TRP A 42 -6.02 -7.33 2.90
N PRO A 43 -6.50 -8.16 3.80
CA PRO A 43 -7.92 -8.50 3.81
C PRO A 43 -8.83 -7.33 4.17
N ASP A 44 -8.34 -6.42 5.00
CA ASP A 44 -9.15 -5.28 5.39
C ASP A 44 -8.94 -4.12 4.44
N ARG A 45 -10.00 -3.38 4.19
CA ARG A 45 -9.92 -2.17 3.37
C ARG A 45 -9.80 -0.96 4.27
N PHE A 46 -9.25 0.11 3.72
CA PHE A 46 -9.04 1.34 4.46
C PHE A 46 -9.97 2.41 3.95
N ASP A 47 -10.39 3.29 4.84
CA ASP A 47 -11.33 4.32 4.47
C ASP A 47 -10.67 5.48 3.74
N THR A 48 -9.41 5.76 4.05
CA THR A 48 -8.71 6.88 3.44
C THR A 48 -7.36 6.45 2.93
N GLN A 49 -6.86 7.24 1.98
CA GLN A 49 -5.53 7.00 1.43
C GLN A 49 -4.47 7.16 2.52
N TYR A 50 -4.65 8.15 3.38
CA TYR A 50 -3.69 8.37 4.45
C TYR A 50 -3.56 7.15 5.35
N ASP A 51 -4.69 6.58 5.74
CA ASP A 51 -4.68 5.42 6.64
C ASP A 51 -3.99 4.24 5.98
N CYS A 52 -4.26 4.03 4.69
CA CYS A 52 -3.64 2.94 3.96
C CYS A 52 -2.13 3.12 3.88
N LEU A 53 -1.70 4.34 3.57
CA LEU A 53 -0.27 4.62 3.44
C LEU A 53 0.46 4.43 4.76
N MET A 54 -0.11 4.95 5.84
CA MET A 54 0.55 4.83 7.13
C MET A 54 0.64 3.37 7.56
N PHE A 55 -0.43 2.63 7.35
CA PHE A 55 -0.41 1.21 7.67
C PHE A 55 0.57 0.46 6.77
N GLY A 56 0.60 0.83 5.49
CA GLY A 56 1.51 0.18 4.55
C GLY A 56 2.97 0.36 4.92
N TYR A 57 3.35 1.56 5.33
CA TYR A 57 4.72 1.81 5.76
C TYR A 57 5.05 1.01 7.01
N GLU A 58 4.13 0.98 7.95
CA GLU A 58 4.35 0.24 9.18
C GLU A 58 4.46 -1.25 8.90
N GLU A 59 3.57 -1.77 8.08
CA GLU A 59 3.56 -3.19 7.78
C GLU A 59 4.79 -3.58 6.96
N SER A 60 5.24 -2.69 6.08
CA SER A 60 6.46 -2.95 5.31
C SER A 60 7.66 -3.09 6.24
N LYS A 61 7.74 -2.21 7.22
CA LYS A 61 8.80 -2.26 8.20
C LYS A 61 8.74 -3.57 8.99
N ASN A 62 7.53 -3.93 9.43
CA ASN A 62 7.36 -5.16 10.19
C ASN A 62 7.78 -6.36 9.37
N LYS A 63 7.44 -6.37 8.09
CA LYS A 63 7.80 -7.48 7.22
C LYS A 63 9.31 -7.58 7.05
N MET A 64 9.98 -6.45 6.91
CA MET A 64 11.42 -6.45 6.81
C MET A 64 12.07 -7.01 8.08
N GLN A 65 11.52 -6.64 9.22
CA GLN A 65 12.02 -7.17 10.49
C GLN A 65 11.77 -8.66 10.62
N GLU A 66 10.62 -9.08 10.12
CA GLU A 66 10.26 -10.50 10.16
C GLU A 66 11.21 -11.34 9.31
N ILE A 67 11.53 -10.84 8.11
CA ILE A 67 12.47 -11.52 7.22
C ILE A 67 13.86 -11.56 7.84
N GLY A 68 14.26 -10.46 8.46
CA GLY A 68 15.50 -10.40 9.18
C GLY A 68 16.64 -9.80 8.39
N ARG A 69 17.58 -9.24 9.14
CA ARG A 69 18.71 -8.52 8.56
C ARG A 69 19.53 -9.37 7.59
N GLU A 70 19.78 -10.59 7.97
CA GLU A 70 20.65 -11.45 7.20
C GLU A 70 20.09 -11.73 5.82
N GLU A 71 18.83 -12.13 5.77
CA GLU A 71 18.20 -12.45 4.50
C GLU A 71 18.00 -11.20 3.65
N VAL A 72 17.61 -10.10 4.29
CA VAL A 72 17.42 -8.85 3.58
C VAL A 72 18.71 -8.43 2.88
N ASN A 73 19.83 -8.50 3.61
CA ASN A 73 21.10 -8.07 3.03
C ASN A 73 21.61 -9.04 2.00
N LYS A 74 21.40 -10.34 2.22
CA LYS A 74 21.90 -11.36 1.32
C LYS A 74 21.25 -11.28 -0.04
N HIS A 75 19.95 -11.02 -0.09
CA HIS A 75 19.22 -11.03 -1.35
C HIS A 75 18.79 -9.66 -1.81
N SER A 76 19.23 -8.62 -1.13
CA SER A 76 18.83 -7.25 -1.42
C SER A 76 17.30 -7.16 -1.47
N ILE A 77 16.67 -7.63 -0.42
CA ILE A 77 15.23 -7.66 -0.35
C ILE A 77 14.68 -6.29 0.03
N TYR A 78 13.56 -5.97 -0.56
CA TYR A 78 12.83 -4.77 -0.16
C TYR A 78 11.34 -5.06 -0.28
N VAL A 79 10.57 -4.30 0.47
CA VAL A 79 9.12 -4.45 0.46
C VAL A 79 8.53 -3.18 -0.11
N LYS A 80 7.60 -3.33 -1.02
CA LYS A 80 6.86 -2.17 -1.50
C LYS A 80 5.38 -2.48 -1.40
N PHE A 81 4.59 -1.43 -1.47
CA PHE A 81 3.16 -1.60 -1.33
C PHE A 81 2.42 -0.58 -2.17
N TYR A 82 1.18 -0.89 -2.43
CA TYR A 82 0.31 -0.02 -3.21
C TYR A 82 -0.99 0.17 -2.48
N CYS A 83 -1.48 1.38 -2.50
CA CYS A 83 -2.79 1.71 -1.97
C CYS A 83 -3.66 2.08 -3.15
N THR A 84 -4.57 1.19 -3.50
CA THR A 84 -5.36 1.33 -4.71
C THR A 84 -6.82 1.57 -4.37
N PRO A 85 -7.37 2.69 -4.79
CA PRO A 85 -8.80 2.94 -4.55
C PRO A 85 -9.67 1.92 -5.28
N GLN A 86 -10.68 1.44 -4.58
CA GLN A 86 -11.62 0.50 -5.17
C GLN A 86 -13.02 0.95 -4.86
N GLU A 87 -13.85 0.93 -5.87
CA GLU A 87 -15.24 1.28 -5.69
C GLU A 87 -15.97 0.13 -5.01
N VAL A 88 -16.72 0.45 -3.98
CA VAL A 88 -17.49 -0.52 -3.23
C VAL A 88 -18.95 -0.18 -3.37
N ILE A 89 -19.72 -1.12 -3.89
CA ILE A 89 -21.13 -0.87 -4.14
C ILE A 89 -21.99 -1.63 -3.16
#